data_082219a0af2fa02511bc0d86a2bc131f
#
_entry.id   082219a0af2fa02511bc0d86a2bc131f
#
_cell.length_a   1.000
_cell.length_b   1.000
_cell.length_c   1.000
_cell.angle_alpha   90.00
_cell.angle_beta   90.00
_cell.angle_gamma   90.00
#
_symmetry.space_group_name_H-M   'P 1'
#
loop_
_entity.id
_entity.type
_entity.pdbx_description
1 polymer ?
#
loop_
_entity_poly.entity_id
_entity_poly.type
_entity_poly.pdbx_seq_one_letter_code
_entity_poly.pdbx_strand_id
1 'polypeptide(L)'
;MKVLIAGDSWGCGCWDKIGNTHRGLELFLQMKGHIVTNLSVCGYSNTEIYRSLKTVDLSEFDYVFAFYTNPFRDIISDNLYSKYFDVPDYTITYKDVLKMYDELWCNSYLMFDSLNYPIHMIGGHHKLEEIESTKNLISFIPSIREMFYKDYVQPKIVYISTVFKNYLKKFDRDTIDFLYETYNVYLNLQNIQQEYFYPDGYHLNAKGHLILSGRIEEFMK
;
A
#
# COMPACT_ATOMS: atom_id res chain seq x y z
N MET A 1 0.21 6.37 24.39
CA MET A 1 -0.37 7.15 23.29
C MET A 1 -1.48 6.37 22.65
N LYS A 2 -2.49 7.05 22.10
CA LYS A 2 -3.54 6.46 21.27
C LYS A 2 -3.11 6.49 19.81
N VAL A 3 -3.01 5.34 19.17
CA VAL A 3 -2.53 5.19 17.80
C VAL A 3 -3.61 4.57 16.93
N LEU A 4 -3.89 5.18 15.78
CA LEU A 4 -4.76 4.63 14.77
C LEU A 4 -3.91 4.08 13.60
N ILE A 5 -4.24 2.87 13.17
CA ILE A 5 -3.65 2.24 11.98
C ILE A 5 -4.79 1.98 10.98
N ALA A 6 -4.60 2.38 9.74
CA ALA A 6 -5.47 2.03 8.64
C ALA A 6 -4.63 1.53 7.46
N GLY A 7 -5.11 0.53 6.74
CA GLY A 7 -4.35 -0.04 5.65
C GLY A 7 -4.97 -1.30 5.06
N ASP A 8 -4.19 -1.93 4.22
CA ASP A 8 -4.47 -3.26 3.67
C ASP A 8 -3.80 -4.36 4.52
N SER A 9 -3.40 -5.46 3.91
CA SER A 9 -2.72 -6.57 4.57
C SER A 9 -1.42 -6.18 5.29
N TRP A 10 -0.77 -5.09 4.90
CA TRP A 10 0.43 -4.58 5.54
C TRP A 10 0.16 -3.96 6.91
N GLY A 11 -0.94 -3.24 7.06
CA GLY A 11 -1.38 -2.70 8.35
C GLY A 11 -2.07 -3.74 9.22
N CYS A 12 -2.76 -4.69 8.58
CA CYS A 12 -3.49 -5.78 9.23
C CYS A 12 -2.57 -6.80 9.92
N GLY A 13 -1.39 -7.03 9.36
CA GLY A 13 -0.42 -7.99 9.89
C GLY A 13 -0.87 -9.46 9.84
N CYS A 14 -1.76 -9.78 8.89
CA CYS A 14 -2.47 -11.05 8.78
C CYS A 14 -1.74 -12.05 7.91
N TRP A 15 -0.57 -12.53 8.28
CA TRP A 15 0.02 -13.57 7.43
C TRP A 15 0.85 -14.58 8.19
N ASP A 16 0.24 -15.73 8.42
CA ASP A 16 0.94 -16.99 8.39
C ASP A 16 0.18 -17.95 7.46
N LYS A 17 0.85 -18.99 7.02
CA LYS A 17 0.26 -20.04 6.16
C LYS A 17 -0.88 -20.82 6.84
N ILE A 18 -1.14 -20.58 8.10
CA ILE A 18 -2.05 -21.34 8.97
C ILE A 18 -3.33 -20.53 9.22
N GLY A 19 -3.43 -19.31 8.69
CA GLY A 19 -4.60 -18.44 8.88
C GLY A 19 -4.70 -17.78 10.26
N ASN A 20 -3.62 -17.82 11.06
CA ASN A 20 -3.57 -17.09 12.30
C ASN A 20 -3.29 -15.61 12.02
N THR A 21 -4.16 -14.76 12.46
CA THR A 21 -3.97 -13.32 12.41
C THR A 21 -2.95 -12.91 13.47
N HIS A 22 -1.73 -12.60 13.07
CA HIS A 22 -0.71 -12.15 14.01
C HIS A 22 -0.92 -10.73 14.50
N ARG A 23 -1.94 -10.01 14.10
CA ARG A 23 -2.13 -8.58 14.40
C ARG A 23 -0.89 -7.70 14.19
N GLY A 24 0.22 -8.28 13.78
CA GLY A 24 1.47 -7.69 13.38
C GLY A 24 1.85 -6.43 14.14
N LEU A 25 1.83 -5.29 13.46
CA LEU A 25 2.19 -3.99 14.01
C LEU A 25 1.35 -3.60 15.25
N GLU A 26 0.05 -3.88 15.24
CA GLU A 26 -0.86 -3.59 16.37
C GLU A 26 -0.36 -4.24 17.66
N LEU A 27 -0.06 -5.55 17.61
CA LEU A 27 0.39 -6.31 18.77
C LEU A 27 1.67 -5.71 19.36
N PHE A 28 2.66 -5.43 18.50
CA PHE A 28 3.95 -4.92 18.96
C PHE A 28 3.85 -3.53 19.56
N LEU A 29 2.98 -2.66 19.05
CA LEU A 29 2.73 -1.34 19.66
C LEU A 29 1.96 -1.46 20.98
N GLN A 30 1.00 -2.38 21.08
CA GLN A 30 0.30 -2.68 22.34
C GLN A 30 1.26 -3.20 23.41
N MET A 31 2.20 -4.09 23.07
CA MET A 31 3.23 -4.57 23.97
C MET A 31 4.14 -3.45 24.52
N LYS A 32 4.24 -2.34 23.83
CA LYS A 32 4.97 -1.12 24.24
C LYS A 32 4.11 -0.14 25.04
N GLY A 33 2.87 -0.51 25.35
CA GLY A 33 1.97 0.28 26.19
C GLY A 33 1.13 1.31 25.44
N HIS A 34 1.05 1.24 24.11
CA HIS A 34 0.15 2.09 23.33
C HIS A 34 -1.27 1.50 23.28
N ILE A 35 -2.27 2.39 23.19
CA ILE A 35 -3.65 2.02 22.89
C ILE A 35 -3.80 2.09 21.38
N VAL A 36 -4.00 0.95 20.73
CA VAL A 36 -4.00 0.85 19.27
C VAL A 36 -5.40 0.49 18.79
N THR A 37 -5.91 1.28 17.85
CA THR A 37 -7.08 0.95 17.03
C THR A 37 -6.58 0.61 15.62
N ASN A 38 -6.95 -0.55 15.10
CA ASN A 38 -6.53 -1.00 13.78
C ASN A 38 -7.75 -1.20 12.88
N LEU A 39 -7.89 -0.34 11.86
CA LEU A 39 -8.94 -0.38 10.84
C LEU A 39 -8.49 -1.09 9.56
N SER A 40 -7.29 -1.67 9.56
CA SER A 40 -6.76 -2.31 8.35
C SER A 40 -7.51 -3.60 8.03
N VAL A 41 -7.76 -3.82 6.74
CA VAL A 41 -8.41 -5.04 6.23
C VAL A 41 -7.62 -5.55 5.02
N CYS A 42 -7.33 -6.85 4.99
CA CYS A 42 -6.61 -7.46 3.88
C CYS A 42 -7.32 -7.21 2.55
N GLY A 43 -6.57 -6.71 1.57
CA GLY A 43 -7.08 -6.45 0.23
C GLY A 43 -7.69 -5.07 0.02
N TYR A 44 -7.83 -4.24 1.06
CA TYR A 44 -8.34 -2.88 0.88
C TYR A 44 -7.57 -2.10 -0.18
N SER A 45 -8.30 -1.31 -0.95
CA SER A 45 -7.81 -0.25 -1.82
C SER A 45 -7.58 1.04 -1.03
N ASN A 46 -6.95 2.05 -1.65
CA ASN A 46 -6.76 3.34 -0.99
C ASN A 46 -8.09 4.03 -0.69
N THR A 47 -9.08 3.91 -1.58
CA THR A 47 -10.44 4.41 -1.34
C THR A 47 -11.10 3.75 -0.13
N GLU A 48 -10.96 2.44 0.03
CA GLU A 48 -11.52 1.72 1.19
C GLU A 48 -10.79 2.10 2.49
N ILE A 49 -9.47 2.26 2.45
CA ILE A 49 -8.68 2.76 3.58
C ILE A 49 -9.15 4.18 3.97
N TYR A 50 -9.31 5.06 3.00
CA TYR A 50 -9.85 6.41 3.25
C TYR A 50 -11.25 6.36 3.87
N ARG A 51 -12.14 5.52 3.34
CA ARG A 51 -13.50 5.35 3.90
C ARG A 51 -13.46 4.85 5.34
N SER A 52 -12.56 3.92 5.65
CA SER A 52 -12.40 3.42 7.03
C SER A 52 -11.95 4.52 7.99
N LEU A 53 -11.02 5.39 7.59
CA LEU A 53 -10.59 6.53 8.40
C LEU A 53 -11.74 7.51 8.69
N LYS A 54 -12.70 7.66 7.77
CA LYS A 54 -13.88 8.50 7.97
C LYS A 54 -14.90 7.94 8.97
N THR A 55 -14.77 6.70 9.39
CA THR A 55 -15.71 6.10 10.37
C THR A 55 -15.41 6.47 11.82
N VAL A 56 -14.28 7.11 12.08
CA VAL A 56 -13.81 7.47 13.41
C VAL A 56 -13.49 8.96 13.51
N ASP A 57 -13.53 9.50 14.72
CA ASP A 57 -13.01 10.85 14.98
C ASP A 57 -11.47 10.78 15.10
N LEU A 58 -10.77 11.29 14.08
CA LEU A 58 -9.32 11.25 14.04
C LEU A 58 -8.68 12.05 15.17
N SER A 59 -9.38 13.07 15.70
CA SER A 59 -8.88 13.91 16.80
C SER A 59 -8.75 13.18 18.14
N GLU A 60 -9.33 11.98 18.26
CA GLU A 60 -9.16 11.13 19.44
C GLU A 60 -7.80 10.41 19.51
N PHE A 61 -7.01 10.46 18.43
CA PHE A 61 -5.74 9.78 18.32
C PHE A 61 -4.56 10.74 18.35
N ASP A 62 -3.49 10.36 19.05
CA ASP A 62 -2.24 11.10 19.07
C ASP A 62 -1.51 10.97 17.72
N TYR A 63 -1.63 9.81 17.07
CA TYR A 63 -1.01 9.51 15.78
C TYR A 63 -1.93 8.66 14.90
N VAL A 64 -1.98 9.00 13.61
CA VAL A 64 -2.68 8.25 12.57
C VAL A 64 -1.67 7.79 11.53
N PHE A 65 -1.57 6.47 11.32
CA PHE A 65 -0.73 5.85 10.30
C PHE A 65 -1.61 5.22 9.23
N ALA A 66 -1.37 5.54 7.96
CA ALA A 66 -2.06 4.95 6.83
C ALA A 66 -1.07 4.23 5.90
N PHE A 67 -1.32 2.94 5.65
CA PHE A 67 -0.56 2.16 4.69
C PHE A 67 -1.13 2.40 3.30
N TYR A 68 -0.31 2.95 2.43
CA TYR A 68 -0.67 3.18 1.04
C TYR A 68 -0.51 1.89 0.24
N THR A 69 -1.54 1.50 -0.48
CA THR A 69 -1.56 0.29 -1.30
C THR A 69 -1.52 0.59 -2.79
N ASN A 70 -1.61 -0.47 -3.62
CA ASN A 70 -1.59 -0.35 -5.07
C ASN A 70 -2.78 0.49 -5.59
N PRO A 71 -2.53 1.64 -6.26
CA PRO A 71 -3.59 2.51 -6.76
C PRO A 71 -4.58 1.81 -7.70
N PHE A 72 -4.12 0.82 -8.47
CA PHE A 72 -5.00 0.06 -9.36
C PHE A 72 -6.11 -0.72 -8.65
N ARG A 73 -5.99 -0.95 -7.33
CA ARG A 73 -7.08 -1.55 -6.56
C ARG A 73 -8.32 -0.66 -6.51
N ASP A 74 -8.16 0.66 -6.63
CA ASP A 74 -9.27 1.60 -6.65
C ASP A 74 -10.17 1.42 -7.89
N ILE A 75 -9.63 0.88 -9.00
CA ILE A 75 -10.43 0.52 -10.17
C ILE A 75 -11.50 -0.50 -9.81
N ILE A 76 -11.18 -1.47 -8.94
CA ILE A 76 -12.11 -2.51 -8.50
C ILE A 76 -13.12 -1.93 -7.51
N SER A 77 -12.62 -1.27 -6.45
CA SER A 77 -13.46 -0.81 -5.35
C SER A 77 -14.45 0.29 -5.76
N ASP A 78 -14.06 1.15 -6.71
CA ASP A 78 -14.88 2.24 -7.20
C ASP A 78 -15.58 1.93 -8.54
N ASN A 79 -15.45 0.70 -9.03
CA ASN A 79 -16.04 0.23 -10.29
C ASN A 79 -15.66 1.12 -11.49
N LEU A 80 -14.39 1.48 -11.59
CA LEU A 80 -13.89 2.39 -12.65
C LEU A 80 -13.55 1.68 -13.97
N TYR A 81 -13.99 0.43 -14.15
CA TYR A 81 -13.70 -0.36 -15.35
C TYR A 81 -14.11 0.32 -16.64
N SER A 82 -15.33 0.86 -16.68
CA SER A 82 -15.83 1.57 -17.86
C SER A 82 -14.99 2.79 -18.22
N LYS A 83 -14.51 3.50 -17.23
CA LYS A 83 -13.67 4.68 -17.43
C LYS A 83 -12.35 4.34 -18.15
N TYR A 84 -11.73 3.22 -17.80
CA TYR A 84 -10.37 2.89 -18.25
C TYR A 84 -10.31 1.85 -19.36
N PHE A 85 -11.31 0.95 -19.46
CA PHE A 85 -11.21 -0.22 -20.33
C PHE A 85 -12.34 -0.38 -21.36
N ASP A 86 -13.47 0.32 -21.20
CA ASP A 86 -14.63 0.14 -22.09
C ASP A 86 -14.61 1.13 -23.28
N VAL A 87 -13.44 1.65 -23.66
CA VAL A 87 -13.31 2.46 -24.86
C VAL A 87 -13.27 1.52 -26.08
N PRO A 88 -14.25 1.61 -27.00
CA PRO A 88 -14.27 0.79 -28.20
C PRO A 88 -13.01 1.05 -29.06
N ASP A 89 -12.49 -0.02 -29.65
CA ASP A 89 -11.39 0.03 -30.65
C ASP A 89 -10.10 0.72 -30.16
N TYR A 90 -9.96 0.93 -28.85
CA TYR A 90 -8.77 1.53 -28.29
C TYR A 90 -7.82 0.45 -27.74
N THR A 91 -6.56 0.54 -28.14
CA THR A 91 -5.48 -0.30 -27.61
C THR A 91 -4.71 0.46 -26.54
N ILE A 92 -4.65 -0.09 -25.34
CA ILE A 92 -4.01 0.53 -24.19
C ILE A 92 -2.49 0.34 -24.30
N THR A 93 -1.78 1.44 -24.27
CA THR A 93 -0.30 1.48 -24.30
C THR A 93 0.28 1.61 -22.89
N TYR A 94 1.57 1.35 -22.76
CA TYR A 94 2.31 1.59 -21.51
C TYR A 94 2.15 3.02 -20.97
N LYS A 95 2.10 4.01 -21.86
CA LYS A 95 1.86 5.41 -21.48
C LYS A 95 0.49 5.60 -20.83
N ASP A 96 -0.51 4.89 -21.32
CA ASP A 96 -1.85 4.94 -20.74
C ASP A 96 -1.89 4.30 -19.37
N VAL A 97 -1.14 3.20 -19.17
CA VAL A 97 -0.99 2.55 -17.86
C VAL A 97 -0.32 3.50 -16.86
N LEU A 98 0.74 4.20 -17.26
CA LEU A 98 1.38 5.21 -16.41
C LEU A 98 0.41 6.35 -16.07
N LYS A 99 -0.31 6.86 -17.07
CA LYS A 99 -1.30 7.92 -16.85
C LYS A 99 -2.42 7.50 -15.91
N MET A 100 -2.93 6.27 -16.07
CA MET A 100 -3.90 5.70 -15.12
C MET A 100 -3.33 5.63 -13.70
N TYR A 101 -2.09 5.17 -13.57
CA TYR A 101 -1.41 5.11 -12.28
C TYR A 101 -1.34 6.50 -11.63
N ASP A 102 -0.84 7.48 -12.35
CA ASP A 102 -0.67 8.86 -11.85
C ASP A 102 -2.02 9.48 -11.45
N GLU A 103 -3.06 9.25 -12.27
CA GLU A 103 -4.41 9.75 -11.97
C GLU A 103 -4.99 9.11 -10.70
N LEU A 104 -4.91 7.79 -10.56
CA LEU A 104 -5.40 7.07 -9.39
C LEU A 104 -4.61 7.44 -8.13
N TRP A 105 -3.30 7.62 -8.29
CA TRP A 105 -2.42 8.04 -7.24
C TRP A 105 -2.77 9.45 -6.73
N CYS A 106 -2.91 10.41 -7.64
CA CYS A 106 -3.31 11.79 -7.30
C CYS A 106 -4.68 11.83 -6.61
N ASN A 107 -5.65 11.05 -7.11
CA ASN A 107 -6.98 10.99 -6.51
C ASN A 107 -6.94 10.45 -5.08
N SER A 108 -6.20 9.36 -4.86
CA SER A 108 -6.02 8.78 -3.51
C SER A 108 -5.38 9.80 -2.57
N TYR A 109 -4.34 10.49 -3.04
CA TYR A 109 -3.65 11.52 -2.29
C TYR A 109 -4.60 12.64 -1.84
N LEU A 110 -5.37 13.20 -2.79
CA LEU A 110 -6.34 14.27 -2.50
C LEU A 110 -7.42 13.80 -1.52
N MET A 111 -7.85 12.54 -1.61
CA MET A 111 -8.79 11.97 -0.64
C MET A 111 -8.22 11.99 0.78
N PHE A 112 -7.00 11.49 0.97
CA PHE A 112 -6.38 11.48 2.30
C PHE A 112 -6.13 12.89 2.83
N ASP A 113 -5.66 13.82 1.98
CA ASP A 113 -5.44 15.22 2.36
C ASP A 113 -6.75 15.92 2.80
N SER A 114 -7.88 15.55 2.19
CA SER A 114 -9.20 16.08 2.54
C SER A 114 -9.70 15.74 3.94
N LEU A 115 -9.04 14.80 4.63
CA LEU A 115 -9.37 14.44 6.01
C LEU A 115 -9.03 15.54 7.02
N ASN A 116 -8.23 16.55 6.60
CA ASN A 116 -7.83 17.69 7.42
C ASN A 116 -7.21 17.31 8.78
N TYR A 117 -6.53 16.17 8.83
CA TYR A 117 -5.84 15.68 10.00
C TYR A 117 -4.44 15.17 9.62
N PRO A 118 -3.41 15.32 10.48
CA PRO A 118 -2.08 14.80 10.20
C PRO A 118 -2.08 13.28 10.05
N ILE A 119 -1.80 12.79 8.85
CA ILE A 119 -1.73 11.36 8.53
C ILE A 119 -0.30 11.02 8.13
N HIS A 120 0.27 10.05 8.84
CA HIS A 120 1.61 9.53 8.57
C HIS A 120 1.50 8.38 7.57
N MET A 121 1.86 8.67 6.33
CA MET A 121 1.76 7.73 5.22
C MET A 121 2.92 6.74 5.22
N ILE A 122 2.61 5.48 5.01
CA ILE A 122 3.57 4.38 4.91
C ILE A 122 3.37 3.69 3.57
N GLY A 123 4.39 3.69 2.72
CA GLY A 123 4.42 2.94 1.48
C GLY A 123 4.58 1.45 1.77
N GLY A 124 3.48 0.70 1.69
CA GLY A 124 3.44 -0.74 1.88
C GLY A 124 3.80 -1.47 0.59
N HIS A 125 2.78 -1.85 -0.16
CA HIS A 125 2.94 -2.57 -1.42
C HIS A 125 3.49 -1.69 -2.55
N HIS A 126 3.24 -0.39 -2.49
CA HIS A 126 3.78 0.61 -3.40
C HIS A 126 4.62 1.63 -2.65
N LYS A 127 5.64 2.13 -3.33
CA LYS A 127 6.40 3.29 -2.86
C LYS A 127 5.50 4.52 -2.94
N LEU A 128 5.53 5.34 -1.89
CA LEU A 128 4.99 6.68 -1.98
C LEU A 128 5.87 7.47 -2.96
N GLU A 129 5.26 8.04 -3.99
CA GLU A 129 5.93 9.03 -4.83
C GLU A 129 6.39 10.20 -3.96
N GLU A 130 7.36 10.98 -4.42
CA GLU A 130 7.77 12.20 -3.72
C GLU A 130 6.57 13.14 -3.59
N ILE A 131 5.97 13.09 -2.41
CA ILE A 131 4.92 13.99 -2.02
C ILE A 131 5.62 15.21 -1.44
N GLU A 132 5.39 16.39 -1.99
CA GLU A 132 5.55 17.58 -1.19
C GLU A 132 4.64 17.41 0.03
N SER A 133 5.24 17.23 1.20
CA SER A 133 4.48 17.06 2.43
C SER A 133 3.50 18.22 2.55
N THR A 134 2.21 17.91 2.49
CA THR A 134 1.19 18.91 2.79
C THR A 134 1.11 19.08 4.31
N LYS A 135 0.29 20.01 4.76
CA LYS A 135 0.01 20.17 6.19
C LYS A 135 -0.60 18.89 6.81
N ASN A 136 -1.31 18.10 6.03
CA ASN A 136 -2.10 16.97 6.51
C ASN A 136 -1.47 15.62 6.17
N LEU A 137 -0.63 15.54 5.13
CA LEU A 137 -0.01 14.27 4.74
C LEU A 137 1.50 14.34 4.96
N ILE A 138 1.99 13.42 5.75
CA ILE A 138 3.40 13.31 6.10
C ILE A 138 3.92 11.99 5.54
N SER A 139 4.84 12.04 4.57
CA SER A 139 5.54 10.84 4.11
C SER A 139 6.48 10.35 5.20
N PHE A 140 6.05 9.35 5.95
CA PHE A 140 6.82 8.83 7.09
C PHE A 140 7.80 7.73 6.66
N ILE A 141 7.29 6.70 5.97
CA ILE A 141 8.11 5.64 5.38
C ILE A 141 7.72 5.53 3.91
N PRO A 142 8.52 6.08 2.99
CA PRO A 142 8.18 6.04 1.56
C PRO A 142 8.03 4.62 1.00
N SER A 143 8.85 3.69 1.47
CA SER A 143 8.77 2.28 1.10
C SER A 143 9.29 1.40 2.24
N ILE A 144 8.44 0.49 2.70
CA ILE A 144 8.85 -0.51 3.69
C ILE A 144 9.98 -1.39 3.14
N ARG A 145 9.95 -1.74 1.87
CA ARG A 145 11.00 -2.57 1.26
C ARG A 145 12.34 -1.86 1.21
N GLU A 146 12.36 -0.61 0.80
CA GLU A 146 13.58 0.20 0.78
C GLU A 146 14.11 0.47 2.21
N MET A 147 13.22 0.49 3.19
CA MET A 147 13.62 0.58 4.61
C MET A 147 14.45 -0.62 5.04
N PHE A 148 14.12 -1.83 4.59
CA PHE A 148 14.83 -3.05 4.95
C PHE A 148 16.04 -3.33 4.04
N TYR A 149 15.97 -2.93 2.78
CA TYR A 149 16.97 -3.26 1.75
C TYR A 149 17.40 -1.99 1.01
N LYS A 150 18.50 -1.40 1.45
CA LYS A 150 19.00 -0.10 0.95
C LYS A 150 19.31 -0.06 -0.54
N ASP A 151 19.71 -1.21 -1.11
CA ASP A 151 20.03 -1.34 -2.53
C ASP A 151 18.81 -1.71 -3.39
N TYR A 152 17.65 -1.82 -2.78
CA TYR A 152 16.41 -2.10 -3.48
C TYR A 152 15.74 -0.81 -3.94
N VAL A 153 15.50 -0.72 -5.24
CA VAL A 153 14.67 0.35 -5.82
C VAL A 153 13.33 -0.26 -6.20
N GLN A 154 12.28 0.19 -5.53
CA GLN A 154 10.93 -0.30 -5.82
C GLN A 154 10.43 0.26 -7.14
N PRO A 155 10.07 -0.59 -8.13
CA PRO A 155 9.49 -0.10 -9.37
C PRO A 155 8.18 0.64 -9.14
N LYS A 156 7.88 1.64 -9.97
CA LYS A 156 6.63 2.42 -9.90
C LYS A 156 5.40 1.53 -10.08
N ILE A 157 5.47 0.57 -11.01
CA ILE A 157 4.40 -0.39 -11.28
C ILE A 157 4.92 -1.79 -10.99
N VAL A 158 4.52 -2.38 -9.88
CA VAL A 158 5.05 -3.65 -9.38
C VAL A 158 4.15 -4.85 -9.68
N TYR A 159 2.89 -4.64 -10.06
CA TYR A 159 1.93 -5.71 -10.01
C TYR A 159 0.97 -5.73 -11.20
N ILE A 160 0.98 -6.84 -11.94
CA ILE A 160 -0.14 -7.17 -12.82
C ILE A 160 -1.32 -7.51 -11.91
N SER A 161 -2.09 -6.50 -11.55
CA SER A 161 -3.30 -6.72 -10.75
C SER A 161 -4.25 -7.66 -11.50
N THR A 162 -5.12 -8.32 -10.76
CA THR A 162 -6.22 -9.11 -11.34
C THR A 162 -7.02 -8.29 -12.36
N VAL A 163 -7.05 -6.96 -12.19
CA VAL A 163 -7.65 -6.00 -13.12
C VAL A 163 -7.07 -6.16 -14.53
N PHE A 164 -5.75 -6.09 -14.66
CA PHE A 164 -5.11 -6.17 -15.97
C PHE A 164 -5.27 -7.56 -16.62
N LYS A 165 -5.26 -8.64 -15.83
CA LYS A 165 -5.44 -10.00 -16.37
C LYS A 165 -6.74 -10.15 -17.14
N ASN A 166 -7.81 -9.54 -16.67
CA ASN A 166 -9.13 -9.61 -17.32
C ASN A 166 -9.20 -8.79 -18.62
N TYR A 167 -8.29 -7.84 -18.80
CA TYR A 167 -8.29 -6.90 -19.92
C TYR A 167 -7.06 -7.00 -20.82
N LEU A 168 -6.26 -8.07 -20.72
CA LEU A 168 -5.04 -8.26 -21.52
C LEU A 168 -5.25 -8.07 -23.03
N LYS A 169 -6.44 -8.39 -23.54
CA LYS A 169 -6.77 -8.17 -24.96
C LYS A 169 -6.85 -6.70 -25.38
N LYS A 170 -6.91 -5.80 -24.43
CA LYS A 170 -6.94 -4.35 -24.66
C LYS A 170 -5.56 -3.72 -24.72
N PHE A 171 -4.51 -4.44 -24.32
CA PHE A 171 -3.14 -3.93 -24.26
C PHE A 171 -2.37 -4.28 -25.54
N ASP A 172 -1.48 -3.38 -25.96
CA ASP A 172 -0.49 -3.71 -26.98
C ASP A 172 0.54 -4.74 -26.46
N ARG A 173 1.28 -5.34 -27.37
CA ARG A 173 2.22 -6.42 -27.06
C ARG A 173 3.35 -5.91 -26.14
N ASP A 174 3.89 -4.75 -26.45
CA ASP A 174 5.01 -4.17 -25.71
C ASP A 174 4.63 -3.86 -24.26
N THR A 175 3.39 -3.39 -24.05
CA THR A 175 2.84 -3.16 -22.70
C THR A 175 2.67 -4.47 -21.93
N ILE A 176 2.17 -5.51 -22.59
CA ILE A 176 2.04 -6.84 -21.97
C ILE A 176 3.40 -7.37 -21.55
N ASP A 177 4.39 -7.33 -22.45
CA ASP A 177 5.73 -7.83 -22.19
C ASP A 177 6.39 -7.04 -21.04
N PHE A 178 6.27 -5.71 -21.02
CA PHE A 178 6.74 -4.87 -19.91
C PHE A 178 6.09 -5.24 -18.57
N LEU A 179 4.78 -5.42 -18.52
CA LEU A 179 4.06 -5.78 -17.29
C LEU A 179 4.52 -7.16 -16.76
N TYR A 180 4.80 -8.11 -17.66
CA TYR A 180 5.34 -9.41 -17.28
C TYR A 180 6.80 -9.33 -16.80
N GLU A 181 7.64 -8.54 -17.45
CA GLU A 181 9.03 -8.32 -17.02
C GLU A 181 9.08 -7.71 -15.62
N THR A 182 8.29 -6.66 -15.37
CA THR A 182 8.19 -6.02 -14.05
C THR A 182 7.73 -7.00 -12.98
N TYR A 183 6.77 -7.86 -13.31
CA TYR A 183 6.28 -8.90 -12.41
C TYR A 183 7.36 -9.96 -12.14
N ASN A 184 8.12 -10.38 -13.15
CA ASN A 184 9.20 -11.35 -12.99
C ASN A 184 10.36 -10.80 -12.15
N VAL A 185 10.75 -9.55 -12.34
CA VAL A 185 11.71 -8.87 -11.46
C VAL A 185 11.23 -8.91 -10.01
N TYR A 186 9.96 -8.63 -9.79
CA TYR A 186 9.34 -8.69 -8.48
C TYR A 186 9.36 -10.11 -7.87
N LEU A 187 9.01 -11.14 -8.65
CA LEU A 187 9.05 -12.54 -8.20
C LEU A 187 10.47 -13.00 -7.84
N ASN A 188 11.47 -12.58 -8.60
CA ASN A 188 12.86 -12.93 -8.33
C ASN A 188 13.38 -12.32 -7.02
N LEU A 189 12.87 -11.15 -6.65
CA LEU A 189 13.19 -10.50 -5.38
C LEU A 189 12.58 -11.23 -4.17
N GLN A 190 11.50 -12.00 -4.35
CA GLN A 190 10.87 -12.78 -3.28
C GLN A 190 11.82 -13.80 -2.67
N ASN A 191 12.71 -14.39 -3.46
CA ASN A 191 13.66 -15.41 -2.99
C ASN A 191 14.78 -14.85 -2.10
N ILE A 192 15.03 -13.55 -2.13
CA ILE A 192 16.16 -12.89 -1.44
C ILE A 192 15.73 -12.31 -0.09
N GLN A 193 14.43 -12.06 0.12
CA GLN A 193 13.92 -11.20 1.19
C GLN A 193 13.28 -11.95 2.38
N GLN A 194 13.59 -13.24 2.58
CA GLN A 194 12.93 -14.06 3.61
C GLN A 194 13.25 -13.67 5.07
N GLU A 195 14.25 -12.83 5.32
CA GLU A 195 14.59 -12.44 6.68
C GLU A 195 13.49 -11.62 7.37
N TYR A 196 12.87 -10.70 6.64
CA TYR A 196 11.85 -9.77 7.17
C TYR A 196 10.46 -9.98 6.56
N PHE A 197 10.39 -10.80 5.52
CA PHE A 197 9.17 -11.09 4.79
C PHE A 197 8.84 -12.57 4.85
N TYR A 198 7.57 -12.90 4.67
CA TYR A 198 7.15 -14.27 4.42
C TYR A 198 7.68 -14.80 3.08
N PRO A 199 7.64 -16.11 2.87
CA PRO A 199 8.08 -16.70 1.59
C PRO A 199 7.31 -16.22 0.36
N ASP A 200 6.15 -15.58 0.53
CA ASP A 200 5.43 -14.92 -0.55
C ASP A 200 6.13 -13.63 -1.02
N GLY A 201 7.12 -13.15 -0.26
CA GLY A 201 7.87 -11.93 -0.53
C GLY A 201 7.04 -10.63 -0.46
N TYR A 202 5.77 -10.73 -0.10
CA TYR A 202 4.85 -9.59 -0.04
C TYR A 202 4.65 -9.06 1.35
N HIS A 203 4.47 -9.94 2.30
CA HIS A 203 4.02 -9.58 3.64
C HIS A 203 5.14 -9.64 4.64
N LEU A 204 5.19 -8.66 5.53
CA LEU A 204 6.13 -8.69 6.65
C LEU A 204 5.87 -9.90 7.54
N ASN A 205 6.93 -10.60 7.92
CA ASN A 205 6.88 -11.59 8.98
C ASN A 205 6.92 -10.90 10.36
N ALA A 206 6.87 -11.68 11.44
CA ALA A 206 6.91 -11.14 12.80
C ALA A 206 8.13 -10.24 13.06
N LYS A 207 9.31 -10.61 12.54
CA LYS A 207 10.55 -9.81 12.68
C LYS A 207 10.43 -8.47 11.95
N GLY A 208 9.87 -8.47 10.74
CA GLY A 208 9.63 -7.25 9.97
C GLY A 208 8.66 -6.30 10.69
N HIS A 209 7.56 -6.82 11.22
CA HIS A 209 6.61 -6.01 12.00
C HIS A 209 7.21 -5.48 13.30
N LEU A 210 8.05 -6.25 13.99
CA LEU A 210 8.74 -5.79 15.19
C LEU A 210 9.67 -4.60 14.89
N ILE A 211 10.43 -4.65 13.81
CA ILE A 211 11.30 -3.54 13.40
C ILE A 211 10.47 -2.31 13.00
N LEU A 212 9.42 -2.51 12.19
CA LEU A 212 8.53 -1.41 11.82
C LEU A 212 7.91 -0.74 13.04
N SER A 213 7.46 -1.51 14.03
CA SER A 213 6.93 -0.96 15.29
C SER A 213 7.98 -0.16 16.07
N GLY A 214 9.26 -0.57 16.00
CA GLY A 214 10.37 0.19 16.58
C GLY A 214 10.56 1.55 15.91
N ARG A 215 10.51 1.61 14.59
CA ARG A 215 10.60 2.87 13.83
C ARG A 215 9.45 3.82 14.13
N ILE A 216 8.24 3.29 14.22
CA ILE A 216 7.07 4.09 14.60
C ILE A 216 7.23 4.64 16.02
N GLU A 217 7.68 3.83 16.97
CA GLU A 217 7.88 4.27 18.34
C GLU A 217 8.98 5.34 18.47
N GLU A 218 10.10 5.19 17.74
CA GLU A 218 11.16 6.21 17.69
C GLU A 218 10.63 7.55 17.16
N PHE A 219 9.75 7.51 16.18
CA PHE A 219 9.14 8.70 15.60
C PHE A 219 8.16 9.39 16.57
N MET A 220 7.43 8.63 17.38
CA MET A 220 6.44 9.15 18.33
C MET A 220 7.05 9.75 19.60
N LYS A 221 8.36 9.62 19.83
CA LYS A 221 9.09 10.20 20.99
C LYS A 221 9.56 11.60 20.71
#